data_d10e00862d342a73bd911a954709093f
#
_entry.id   d10e00862d342a73bd911a954709093f
#
_cell.length_a   1.000
_cell.length_b   1.000
_cell.length_c   1.000
_cell.angle_alpha   90.00
_cell.angle_beta   90.00
_cell.angle_gamma   90.00
#
_symmetry.space_group_name_H-M   'P 1'
#
loop_
_entity.id
_entity.type
_entity.pdbx_description
1 polymer ?
#
loop_
_entity_poly.entity_id
_entity_poly.type
_entity_poly.pdbx_seq_one_letter_code
_entity_poly.pdbx_strand_id
1 'polypeptide(L)'
;MTKMEQLKAEAREAAKLRGHKLGRFKDSVITPESSPKAERPAWVAVCEICAALVVVDPAPPPGEPEILGEGVNRDCRAIDQEWHETA
;
A
#
# COMPACT_ATOMS: atom_id res chain seq x y z
N MET A 1 17.13 7.84 9.04
CA MET A 1 16.07 6.94 8.55
C MET A 1 16.60 5.98 7.49
N THR A 2 16.20 4.73 7.57
CA THR A 2 16.51 3.78 6.52
C THR A 2 15.60 4.02 5.30
N LYS A 3 16.01 3.51 4.15
CA LYS A 3 15.16 3.58 2.95
C LYS A 3 13.78 2.99 3.20
N MET A 4 13.72 1.88 3.93
CA MET A 4 12.46 1.22 4.25
C MET A 4 11.53 2.09 5.08
N GLU A 5 12.05 2.73 6.11
CA GLU A 5 11.24 3.63 6.94
C GLU A 5 10.71 4.81 6.12
N GLN A 6 11.54 5.32 5.22
CA GLN A 6 11.16 6.40 4.34
C GLN A 6 10.02 5.96 3.39
N LEU A 7 10.14 4.79 2.79
CA LEU A 7 9.11 4.24 1.90
C LEU A 7 7.79 4.00 2.63
N LYS A 8 7.87 3.46 3.84
CA LYS A 8 6.66 3.26 4.66
C LYS A 8 5.99 4.58 4.99
N ALA A 9 6.76 5.60 5.31
CA ALA A 9 6.22 6.93 5.61
C ALA A 9 5.56 7.55 4.38
N GLU A 10 6.20 7.45 3.21
CA GLU A 10 5.63 7.93 1.96
C GLU A 10 4.32 7.21 1.61
N ALA A 11 4.29 5.90 1.81
CA ALA A 11 3.10 5.10 1.55
C ALA A 11 1.94 5.49 2.45
N ARG A 12 2.22 5.69 3.75
CA ARG A 12 1.20 6.13 4.70
C ARG A 12 0.64 7.50 4.33
N GLU A 13 1.51 8.42 3.95
CA GLU A 13 1.08 9.77 3.57
C GLU A 13 0.23 9.75 2.31
N ALA A 14 0.65 9.00 1.29
CA ALA A 14 -0.11 8.86 0.05
C ALA A 14 -1.49 8.27 0.31
N ALA A 15 -1.58 7.24 1.15
CA ALA A 15 -2.85 6.63 1.51
C ALA A 15 -3.72 7.58 2.33
N LYS A 16 -3.12 8.33 3.23
CA LYS A 16 -3.84 9.31 4.05
C LYS A 16 -4.47 10.41 3.21
N LEU A 17 -3.78 10.86 2.17
CA LEU A 17 -4.31 11.85 1.24
C LEU A 17 -5.56 11.36 0.51
N ARG A 18 -5.72 10.05 0.39
CA ARG A 18 -6.91 9.44 -0.22
C ARG A 18 -7.94 8.98 0.80
N GLY A 19 -7.77 9.37 2.05
CA GLY A 19 -8.71 9.06 3.13
C GLY A 19 -8.57 7.70 3.76
N HIS A 20 -7.51 6.96 3.45
CA HIS A 20 -7.28 5.65 4.04
C HIS A 20 -6.63 5.76 5.43
N LYS A 21 -7.02 4.87 6.30
CA LYS A 21 -6.41 4.71 7.60
C LYS A 21 -5.66 3.39 7.62
N LEU A 22 -4.38 3.43 7.30
CA LEU A 22 -3.56 2.21 7.27
C LEU A 22 -3.26 1.70 8.67
N GLY A 23 -3.33 0.38 8.83
CA GLY A 23 -2.84 -0.29 10.00
C GLY A 23 -1.32 -0.40 9.96
N ARG A 24 -0.76 -1.33 10.74
CA ARG A 24 0.68 -1.56 10.76
C ARG A 24 1.14 -2.26 9.49
N PHE A 25 2.32 -1.91 9.04
CA PHE A 25 2.99 -2.67 8.01
C PHE A 25 3.45 -4.01 8.55
N LYS A 26 3.12 -5.08 7.85
CA LYS A 26 3.49 -6.44 8.19
C LYS A 26 4.50 -6.96 7.19
N ASP A 27 5.38 -7.82 7.65
CA ASP A 27 6.34 -8.49 6.77
C ASP A 27 5.59 -9.40 5.81
N SER A 28 6.02 -9.38 4.56
CA SER A 28 5.43 -10.21 3.51
C SER A 28 6.51 -10.53 2.48
N VAL A 29 6.13 -11.26 1.45
CA VAL A 29 7.03 -11.58 0.33
C VAL A 29 6.29 -11.35 -0.98
N ILE A 30 7.04 -10.95 -1.99
CA ILE A 30 6.54 -10.84 -3.35
C ILE A 30 7.11 -12.02 -4.14
N THR A 31 6.24 -12.83 -4.73
CA THR A 31 6.63 -13.98 -5.54
C THR A 31 6.25 -13.70 -6.98
N PRO A 32 7.23 -13.39 -7.86
CA PRO A 32 6.93 -13.15 -9.28
C PRO A 32 6.41 -14.42 -9.95
N GLU A 33 5.40 -14.27 -10.80
CA GLU A 33 4.85 -15.41 -11.54
C GLU A 33 5.87 -16.05 -12.48
N SER A 34 6.73 -15.21 -13.07
CA SER A 34 7.77 -15.66 -14.01
C SER A 34 8.96 -16.34 -13.33
N SER A 35 9.16 -16.12 -12.03
CA SER A 35 10.29 -16.66 -11.28
C SER A 35 9.91 -16.89 -9.82
N PRO A 36 9.18 -18.01 -9.53
CA PRO A 36 8.74 -18.26 -8.15
C PRO A 36 9.88 -18.38 -7.13
N LYS A 37 11.09 -18.68 -7.60
CA LYS A 37 12.26 -18.79 -6.74
C LYS A 37 12.90 -17.44 -6.41
N ALA A 38 12.47 -16.37 -7.06
CA ALA A 38 13.00 -15.03 -6.86
C ALA A 38 12.16 -14.22 -5.88
N GLU A 39 11.70 -14.87 -4.81
CA GLU A 39 10.98 -14.18 -3.74
C GLU A 39 11.82 -13.09 -3.12
N ARG A 40 11.20 -11.95 -2.85
CA ARG A 40 11.88 -10.85 -2.19
C ARG A 40 11.02 -10.28 -1.07
N PRO A 41 11.65 -9.71 -0.04
CA PRO A 41 10.89 -9.15 1.08
C PRO A 41 10.09 -7.93 0.65
N ALA A 42 8.93 -7.80 1.26
CA ALA A 42 8.04 -6.66 1.06
C ALA A 42 7.30 -6.38 2.36
N TRP A 43 6.59 -5.25 2.41
CA TRP A 43 5.77 -4.89 3.56
C TRP A 43 4.40 -4.51 3.08
N VAL A 44 3.39 -4.93 3.81
CA VAL A 44 1.99 -4.75 3.44
C VAL A 44 1.24 -4.12 4.59
N ALA A 45 0.43 -3.11 4.27
CA ALA A 45 -0.53 -2.53 5.20
C ALA A 45 -1.91 -2.54 4.57
N VAL A 46 -2.94 -2.56 5.40
CA VAL A 46 -4.33 -2.63 4.95
C VAL A 46 -5.10 -1.47 5.57
N CYS A 47 -5.94 -0.82 4.77
CA CYS A 47 -6.83 0.21 5.29
C CYS A 47 -7.83 -0.43 6.25
N GLU A 48 -7.94 0.11 7.46
CA GLU A 48 -8.86 -0.40 8.48
C GLU A 48 -10.32 -0.15 8.14
N ILE A 49 -10.59 0.72 7.19
CA ILE A 49 -11.95 1.12 6.81
C ILE A 49 -12.45 0.33 5.60
N CYS A 50 -11.67 0.28 4.52
CA CYS A 50 -12.11 -0.32 3.26
C CYS A 50 -11.32 -1.56 2.85
N ALA A 51 -10.32 -1.95 3.64
CA ALA A 51 -9.45 -3.10 3.37
C ALA A 51 -8.56 -2.96 2.13
N ALA A 52 -8.38 -1.74 1.61
CA ALA A 52 -7.47 -1.52 0.49
C ALA A 52 -6.03 -1.81 0.91
N LEU A 53 -5.30 -2.51 0.04
CA LEU A 53 -3.92 -2.91 0.30
C LEU A 53 -2.92 -1.84 -0.14
N VAL A 54 -1.86 -1.69 0.64
CA VAL A 54 -0.68 -0.91 0.26
C VAL A 54 0.53 -1.83 0.40
N VAL A 55 1.31 -1.96 -0.66
CA VAL A 55 2.49 -2.81 -0.69
C VAL A 55 3.73 -1.94 -0.90
N VAL A 56 4.73 -2.12 -0.06
CA VAL A 56 6.03 -1.45 -0.20
C VAL A 56 7.07 -2.47 -0.63
N ASP A 57 7.64 -2.25 -1.80
CA ASP A 57 8.68 -3.10 -2.39
C ASP A 57 9.99 -2.33 -2.42
N PRO A 58 10.99 -2.67 -1.59
CA PRO A 58 12.25 -1.92 -1.54
C PRO A 58 13.17 -2.17 -2.73
N ALA A 59 12.90 -3.19 -3.52
CA ALA A 59 13.73 -3.56 -4.66
C ALA A 59 12.86 -4.00 -5.85
N PRO A 60 12.04 -3.07 -6.40
CA PRO A 60 11.14 -3.42 -7.50
C PRO A 60 11.92 -3.71 -8.77
N PRO A 61 11.34 -4.51 -9.69
CA PRO A 61 11.92 -4.69 -11.01
C PRO A 61 11.98 -3.35 -11.76
N PRO A 62 12.86 -3.23 -12.77
CA PRO A 62 12.92 -2.01 -13.59
C PRO A 62 11.55 -1.66 -14.16
N GLY A 63 11.16 -0.40 -14.02
CA GLY A 63 9.90 0.11 -14.54
C GLY A 63 8.72 -0.02 -13.58
N GLU A 64 8.89 -0.66 -12.42
CA GLU A 64 7.84 -0.79 -11.43
C GLU A 64 8.04 0.17 -10.26
N PRO A 65 6.95 0.69 -9.66
CA PRO A 65 7.07 1.58 -8.52
C PRO A 65 7.41 0.81 -7.23
N GLU A 66 7.97 1.53 -6.27
CA GLU A 66 8.30 0.96 -4.96
C GLU A 66 7.09 0.86 -4.04
N ILE A 67 6.06 1.65 -4.31
CA ILE A 67 4.82 1.66 -3.53
C ILE A 67 3.67 1.32 -4.45
N LEU A 68 2.92 0.29 -4.10
CA LEU A 68 1.85 -0.27 -4.92
C LEU A 68 0.57 -0.43 -4.11
N GLY A 69 -0.53 -0.66 -4.81
CA GLY A 69 -1.78 -1.09 -4.21
C GLY A 69 -2.90 -0.07 -4.31
N GLU A 70 -4.11 -0.54 -4.05
CA GLU A 70 -5.30 0.30 -4.13
C GLU A 70 -5.30 1.41 -3.09
N GLY A 71 -4.65 1.19 -1.95
CA GLY A 71 -4.57 2.19 -0.89
C GLY A 71 -3.84 3.47 -1.28
N VAL A 72 -3.00 3.44 -2.34
CA VAL A 72 -2.32 4.64 -2.83
C VAL A 72 -2.86 5.11 -4.19
N ASN A 73 -3.69 4.30 -4.85
CA ASN A 73 -4.20 4.59 -6.19
C ASN A 73 -5.67 4.97 -6.22
N ARG A 74 -6.44 4.60 -5.19
CA ARG A 74 -7.88 4.85 -5.12
C ARG A 74 -8.25 5.49 -3.80
N ASP A 75 -9.31 6.29 -3.83
CA ASP A 75 -9.85 6.90 -2.63
C ASP A 75 -10.54 5.86 -1.74
N CYS A 76 -10.57 6.12 -0.44
CA CYS A 76 -11.19 5.23 0.51
C CYS A 76 -12.71 5.18 0.29
N ARG A 77 -13.28 3.99 0.33
CA ARG A 77 -14.72 3.79 0.15
C ARG A 77 -15.57 4.48 1.22
N ALA A 78 -15.00 4.66 2.41
CA ALA A 78 -15.72 5.33 3.49
C ALA A 78 -16.06 6.78 3.14
N ILE A 79 -15.19 7.45 2.35
CA ILE A 79 -15.45 8.81 1.89
C ILE A 79 -16.66 8.82 0.95
N ASP A 80 -16.71 7.88 0.02
CA ASP A 80 -17.82 7.76 -0.92
C ASP A 80 -19.12 7.45 -0.18
N GLN A 81 -19.08 6.59 0.83
CA GLN A 81 -20.25 6.26 1.63
C GLN A 81 -20.77 7.45 2.41
N GLU A 82 -19.88 8.27 2.97
CA GLU A 82 -20.28 9.48 3.68
C GLU A 82 -20.99 10.46 2.74
N TRP A 83 -20.49 10.59 1.51
CA TRP A 83 -21.11 11.42 0.50
C TRP A 83 -22.52 10.97 0.18
N HIS A 84 -22.74 9.66 0.05
CA HIS A 84 -24.03 9.11 -0.25
C HIS A 84 -25.02 9.31 0.89
N GLU A 85 -24.57 9.21 2.12
CA GLU A 85 -25.42 9.41 3.28
C GLU A 85 -25.84 10.87 3.46
N THR A 86 -25.00 11.80 3.06
CA THR A 86 -25.29 13.22 3.17
C THR A 86 -26.09 13.77 1.98
N ALA A 87 -26.17 13.02 0.92
CA ALA A 87 -26.95 13.39 -0.25
C ALA A 87 -28.38 12.94 -0.11
#